data_6e0c444d2680fd72e815888644231a1f
#
_entry.id   6e0c444d2680fd72e815888644231a1f
#
_cell.length_a   1.000
_cell.length_b   1.000
_cell.length_c   1.000
_cell.angle_alpha   90.00
_cell.angle_beta   90.00
_cell.angle_gamma   90.00
#
_symmetry.space_group_name_H-M   'P 1'
#
loop_
_entity.id
_entity.type
_entity.pdbx_description
1 polymer ?
#
loop_
_entity_poly.entity_id
_entity_poly.type
_entity_poly.pdbx_seq_one_letter_code
_entity_poly.pdbx_strand_id
1 'polypeptide(L)'
;MGKSLVIVESPAKAKTINKYLGKDYVVKSSIGHIRDLPSGGGKEIDTKARAEQAAKTRKMSPEDKIAHRQQKAREQLVTRMGVDPENGWKAKYEILPGKEKVIEELRKLAKQADTIYLATDLDREGEAIAWHLSEAIGGDKAKYQRVVFNEITKKAIQEAFAHPGQVDINRVNAQQARRFLDRVVGFMVSPLLWEKVARGLSAGRVQSVAVRLVVEREREIRAFVPDEFWQIHADLNTLAKTTVVFEVAKQGENNFRPVNEKQAMAAVTALQK
;
A
#
# COMPACT_ATOMS: atom_id res chain seq x y z
N MET A 1 8.93 -35.02 -16.15
CA MET A 1 8.92 -34.07 -15.04
C MET A 1 7.93 -32.96 -15.37
N GLY A 2 6.94 -32.72 -14.51
CA GLY A 2 5.98 -31.65 -14.72
C GLY A 2 6.63 -30.29 -14.58
N LYS A 3 6.05 -29.27 -15.21
CA LYS A 3 6.56 -27.89 -15.12
C LYS A 3 6.06 -27.21 -13.86
N SER A 4 6.89 -26.46 -13.17
CA SER A 4 6.49 -25.63 -12.04
C SER A 4 5.94 -24.28 -12.53
N LEU A 5 4.82 -23.82 -11.95
CA LEU A 5 4.27 -22.50 -12.23
C LEU A 5 4.78 -21.50 -11.19
N VAL A 6 5.34 -20.38 -11.63
CA VAL A 6 5.76 -19.26 -10.76
C VAL A 6 4.87 -18.06 -11.05
N ILE A 7 4.24 -17.52 -10.00
CA ILE A 7 3.36 -16.36 -10.12
C ILE A 7 3.97 -15.19 -9.34
N VAL A 8 4.20 -14.09 -10.06
CA VAL A 8 4.72 -12.82 -9.53
C VAL A 8 3.69 -11.70 -9.71
N GLU A 9 3.85 -10.56 -9.03
CA GLU A 9 2.89 -9.47 -9.13
C GLU A 9 3.03 -8.61 -10.40
N SER A 10 4.24 -8.52 -11.00
CA SER A 10 4.46 -7.63 -12.15
C SER A 10 5.04 -8.32 -13.38
N PRO A 11 4.67 -7.88 -14.61
CA PRO A 11 5.22 -8.42 -15.84
C PRO A 11 6.75 -8.22 -15.97
N ALA A 12 7.27 -7.11 -15.43
CA ALA A 12 8.71 -6.84 -15.44
C ALA A 12 9.49 -7.88 -14.62
N LYS A 13 9.00 -8.19 -13.40
CA LYS A 13 9.56 -9.25 -12.57
C LYS A 13 9.46 -10.60 -13.24
N ALA A 14 8.33 -10.93 -13.87
CA ALA A 14 8.16 -12.18 -14.60
C ALA A 14 9.22 -12.36 -15.68
N LYS A 15 9.49 -11.33 -16.48
CA LYS A 15 10.50 -11.37 -17.55
C LYS A 15 11.91 -11.61 -17.01
N THR A 16 12.27 -10.97 -15.90
CA THR A 16 13.59 -11.09 -15.30
C THR A 16 13.78 -12.45 -14.62
N ILE A 17 12.82 -12.88 -13.82
CA ILE A 17 12.89 -14.15 -13.09
C ILE A 17 12.91 -15.34 -14.04
N ASN A 18 12.13 -15.28 -15.12
CA ASN A 18 12.13 -16.33 -16.14
C ASN A 18 13.50 -16.58 -16.76
N LYS A 19 14.36 -15.55 -16.87
CA LYS A 19 15.75 -15.70 -17.35
C LYS A 19 16.64 -16.47 -16.37
N TYR A 20 16.32 -16.45 -15.08
CA TYR A 20 17.16 -17.03 -14.03
C TYR A 20 16.77 -18.45 -13.64
N LEU A 21 15.49 -18.83 -13.81
CA LEU A 21 14.96 -20.14 -13.38
C LEU A 21 15.10 -21.26 -14.42
N GLY A 22 15.15 -20.91 -15.71
CA GLY A 22 15.32 -21.92 -16.77
C GLY A 22 14.00 -22.55 -17.26
N LYS A 23 14.10 -23.66 -18.03
CA LYS A 23 13.00 -24.23 -18.83
C LYS A 23 11.96 -25.03 -18.03
N ASP A 24 12.28 -25.44 -16.82
CA ASP A 24 11.40 -26.24 -15.95
C ASP A 24 10.33 -25.39 -15.26
N TYR A 25 10.42 -24.09 -15.38
CA TYR A 25 9.53 -23.12 -14.78
C TYR A 25 8.76 -22.33 -15.83
N VAL A 26 7.47 -22.13 -15.58
CA VAL A 26 6.60 -21.21 -16.32
C VAL A 26 6.34 -20.00 -15.44
N VAL A 27 6.91 -18.85 -15.78
CA VAL A 27 6.76 -17.63 -14.97
C VAL A 27 5.67 -16.75 -15.57
N LYS A 28 4.68 -16.39 -14.76
CA LYS A 28 3.53 -15.55 -15.12
C LYS A 28 3.32 -14.43 -14.11
N SER A 29 2.67 -13.36 -14.53
CA SER A 29 2.31 -12.24 -13.66
C SER A 29 0.81 -12.20 -13.40
N SER A 30 0.43 -11.88 -12.16
CA SER A 30 -0.95 -11.53 -11.78
C SER A 30 -1.34 -10.11 -12.20
N ILE A 31 -0.34 -9.29 -12.56
CA ILE A 31 -0.53 -7.86 -12.85
C ILE A 31 -1.14 -7.16 -11.63
N GLY A 32 -0.53 -7.32 -10.44
CA GLY A 32 -0.97 -6.80 -9.16
C GLY A 32 -2.09 -7.61 -8.52
N HIS A 33 -2.96 -6.94 -7.76
CA HIS A 33 -4.11 -7.57 -7.12
C HIS A 33 -5.10 -8.16 -8.14
N ILE A 34 -5.68 -9.31 -7.80
CA ILE A 34 -6.64 -10.02 -8.66
C ILE A 34 -8.05 -9.99 -8.11
N ARG A 35 -8.22 -9.80 -6.80
CA ARG A 35 -9.52 -9.66 -6.14
C ARG A 35 -9.44 -8.67 -4.99
N ASP A 36 -10.54 -8.03 -4.68
CA ASP A 36 -10.69 -7.09 -3.57
C ASP A 36 -12.13 -7.15 -3.04
N LEU A 37 -12.40 -6.39 -1.98
CA LEU A 37 -13.76 -6.12 -1.52
C LEU A 37 -14.56 -5.42 -2.63
N PRO A 38 -15.90 -5.56 -2.67
CA PRO A 38 -16.73 -4.98 -3.71
C PRO A 38 -16.46 -3.50 -3.93
N SER A 39 -16.36 -3.05 -5.17
CA SER A 39 -16.10 -1.64 -5.50
C SER A 39 -17.31 -0.71 -5.39
N GLY A 40 -18.43 -1.19 -4.85
CA GLY A 40 -19.63 -0.37 -4.61
C GLY A 40 -20.46 -0.07 -5.86
N GLY A 41 -20.14 -0.65 -6.99
CA GLY A 41 -20.94 -0.63 -8.22
C GLY A 41 -22.26 -1.40 -8.01
N GLY A 42 -23.38 -0.79 -8.37
CA GLY A 42 -24.70 -1.38 -8.19
C GLY A 42 -24.83 -2.71 -8.94
N LYS A 43 -25.28 -3.74 -8.23
CA LYS A 43 -25.82 -4.92 -8.90
C LYS A 43 -27.01 -4.48 -9.75
N GLU A 44 -27.22 -5.13 -10.89
CA GLU A 44 -28.46 -5.01 -11.65
C GLU A 44 -29.65 -5.14 -10.72
N ILE A 45 -30.54 -4.17 -10.78
CA ILE A 45 -31.72 -4.10 -9.90
C ILE A 45 -32.73 -5.11 -10.46
N ASP A 46 -32.88 -6.23 -9.78
CA ASP A 46 -34.00 -7.12 -10.05
C ASP A 46 -35.31 -6.41 -9.72
N THR A 47 -35.97 -5.90 -10.76
CA THR A 47 -37.19 -5.11 -10.67
C THR A 47 -38.36 -5.93 -10.14
N LYS A 48 -38.39 -7.28 -10.40
CA LYS A 48 -39.45 -8.17 -9.88
C LYS A 48 -39.29 -8.37 -8.39
N ALA A 49 -38.11 -8.74 -7.92
CA ALA A 49 -37.84 -8.89 -6.48
C ALA A 49 -38.07 -7.60 -5.70
N ARG A 50 -37.78 -6.44 -6.31
CA ARG A 50 -38.05 -5.11 -5.71
C ARG A 50 -39.56 -4.83 -5.60
N ALA A 51 -40.36 -5.20 -6.61
CA ALA A 51 -41.80 -5.01 -6.58
C ALA A 51 -42.49 -5.91 -5.53
N GLU A 52 -42.10 -7.17 -5.43
CA GLU A 52 -42.61 -8.11 -4.41
C GLU A 52 -42.27 -7.63 -3.00
N GLN A 53 -41.07 -7.14 -2.78
CA GLN A 53 -40.64 -6.63 -1.48
C GLN A 53 -41.36 -5.33 -1.12
N ALA A 54 -41.63 -4.48 -2.10
CA ALA A 54 -42.45 -3.27 -1.88
C ALA A 54 -43.90 -3.60 -1.50
N ALA A 55 -44.49 -4.64 -2.11
CA ALA A 55 -45.82 -5.12 -1.78
C ALA A 55 -45.88 -5.70 -0.34
N LYS A 56 -44.86 -6.46 0.08
CA LYS A 56 -44.75 -6.95 1.47
C LYS A 56 -44.63 -5.79 2.49
N THR A 57 -43.74 -4.83 2.17
CA THR A 57 -43.53 -3.65 3.05
C THR A 57 -44.77 -2.79 3.22
N ARG A 58 -45.64 -2.69 2.20
CA ARG A 58 -46.90 -1.92 2.30
C ARG A 58 -47.86 -2.47 3.37
N LYS A 59 -47.86 -3.79 3.60
CA LYS A 59 -48.75 -4.48 4.57
C LYS A 59 -48.20 -4.49 6.00
N MET A 60 -47.00 -3.98 6.27
CA MET A 60 -46.42 -3.93 7.62
C MET A 60 -47.01 -2.80 8.45
N SER A 61 -46.94 -2.96 9.78
CA SER A 61 -47.25 -1.88 10.74
C SER A 61 -46.25 -0.70 10.59
N PRO A 62 -46.56 0.49 11.08
CA PRO A 62 -45.63 1.62 11.08
C PRO A 62 -44.31 1.30 11.78
N GLU A 63 -44.34 0.60 12.90
CA GLU A 63 -43.15 0.20 13.67
C GLU A 63 -42.32 -0.83 12.91
N ASP A 64 -42.95 -1.87 12.35
CA ASP A 64 -42.29 -2.86 11.52
C ASP A 64 -41.65 -2.26 10.26
N LYS A 65 -42.29 -1.23 9.68
CA LYS A 65 -41.71 -0.50 8.54
C LYS A 65 -40.45 0.23 8.91
N ILE A 66 -40.36 0.81 10.10
CA ILE A 66 -39.15 1.49 10.58
C ILE A 66 -38.03 0.44 10.78
N ALA A 67 -38.31 -0.63 11.52
CA ALA A 67 -37.36 -1.71 11.76
C ALA A 67 -36.87 -2.35 10.44
N HIS A 68 -37.78 -2.67 9.52
CA HIS A 68 -37.41 -3.20 8.20
C HIS A 68 -36.57 -2.24 7.37
N ARG A 69 -36.83 -0.92 7.43
CA ARG A 69 -36.02 0.09 6.75
C ARG A 69 -34.60 0.15 7.32
N GLN A 70 -34.46 0.11 8.64
CA GLN A 70 -33.17 0.12 9.32
C GLN A 70 -32.36 -1.14 8.97
N GLN A 71 -32.99 -2.31 9.07
CA GLN A 71 -32.36 -3.58 8.70
C GLN A 71 -31.90 -3.57 7.25
N LYS A 72 -32.75 -3.14 6.34
CA LYS A 72 -32.42 -3.07 4.90
C LYS A 72 -31.29 -2.08 4.60
N ALA A 73 -31.27 -0.93 5.27
CA ALA A 73 -30.20 0.04 5.15
C ALA A 73 -28.86 -0.55 5.61
N ARG A 74 -28.88 -1.29 6.72
CA ARG A 74 -27.72 -2.01 7.25
C ARG A 74 -27.23 -3.10 6.27
N GLU A 75 -28.14 -3.96 5.79
CA GLU A 75 -27.79 -5.02 4.81
C GLU A 75 -27.19 -4.43 3.54
N GLN A 76 -27.73 -3.32 3.05
CA GLN A 76 -27.17 -2.59 1.90
C GLN A 76 -25.78 -2.02 2.21
N LEU A 77 -25.59 -1.46 3.41
CA LEU A 77 -24.29 -0.94 3.82
C LEU A 77 -23.24 -2.06 3.87
N VAL A 78 -23.54 -3.17 4.54
CA VAL A 78 -22.66 -4.36 4.62
C VAL A 78 -22.37 -4.91 3.23
N THR A 79 -23.38 -5.03 2.37
CA THR A 79 -23.19 -5.50 1.00
C THR A 79 -22.25 -4.59 0.19
N ARG A 80 -22.38 -3.28 0.35
CA ARG A 80 -21.52 -2.28 -0.33
C ARG A 80 -20.13 -2.24 0.26
N MET A 81 -19.98 -2.36 1.57
CA MET A 81 -18.68 -2.46 2.23
C MET A 81 -17.95 -3.75 1.86
N GLY A 82 -18.70 -4.84 1.66
CA GLY A 82 -18.16 -6.16 1.47
C GLY A 82 -17.55 -6.77 2.73
N VAL A 83 -17.80 -6.16 3.90
CA VAL A 83 -17.36 -6.64 5.23
C VAL A 83 -18.49 -6.45 6.21
N ASP A 84 -18.73 -7.44 7.07
CA ASP A 84 -19.70 -7.37 8.15
C ASP A 84 -19.00 -7.32 9.52
N PRO A 85 -18.83 -6.11 10.11
CA PRO A 85 -18.15 -5.94 11.39
C PRO A 85 -18.88 -6.62 12.56
N GLU A 86 -20.21 -6.77 12.49
CA GLU A 86 -21.01 -7.34 13.57
C GLU A 86 -21.12 -8.87 13.47
N ASN A 87 -20.74 -9.46 12.33
CA ASN A 87 -20.78 -10.89 12.10
C ASN A 87 -19.36 -11.44 11.87
N GLY A 88 -18.47 -11.23 12.84
CA GLY A 88 -17.11 -11.78 12.82
C GLY A 88 -16.23 -11.27 11.68
N TRP A 89 -16.46 -10.06 11.19
CA TRP A 89 -15.67 -9.45 10.10
C TRP A 89 -15.67 -10.26 8.81
N LYS A 90 -16.72 -11.01 8.55
CA LYS A 90 -16.82 -11.80 7.32
C LYS A 90 -16.70 -10.89 6.10
N ALA A 91 -15.73 -11.21 5.26
CA ALA A 91 -15.44 -10.45 4.06
C ALA A 91 -15.91 -11.19 2.81
N LYS A 92 -16.48 -10.45 1.87
CA LYS A 92 -16.82 -10.94 0.54
C LYS A 92 -15.84 -10.35 -0.46
N TYR A 93 -15.04 -11.21 -1.07
CA TYR A 93 -14.11 -10.81 -2.12
C TYR A 93 -14.69 -11.04 -3.50
N GLU A 94 -14.46 -10.11 -4.40
CA GLU A 94 -14.85 -10.19 -5.82
C GLU A 94 -13.60 -10.08 -6.70
N ILE A 95 -13.59 -10.78 -7.84
CA ILE A 95 -12.53 -10.64 -8.83
C ILE A 95 -12.58 -9.23 -9.40
N LEU A 96 -11.44 -8.57 -9.47
CA LEU A 96 -11.36 -7.22 -10.01
C LEU A 96 -11.68 -7.22 -11.50
N PRO A 97 -12.43 -6.22 -12.00
CA PRO A 97 -12.74 -6.09 -13.42
C PRO A 97 -11.48 -6.15 -14.29
N GLY A 98 -11.54 -6.95 -15.34
CA GLY A 98 -10.42 -7.16 -16.26
C GLY A 98 -9.38 -8.19 -15.80
N LYS A 99 -9.57 -8.82 -14.61
CA LYS A 99 -8.67 -9.88 -14.11
C LYS A 99 -9.18 -11.30 -14.41
N GLU A 100 -10.36 -11.45 -14.94
CA GLU A 100 -10.99 -12.74 -15.23
C GLU A 100 -10.12 -13.59 -16.17
N LYS A 101 -9.63 -12.99 -17.25
CA LYS A 101 -8.75 -13.66 -18.23
C LYS A 101 -7.42 -14.10 -17.62
N VAL A 102 -6.83 -13.27 -16.76
CA VAL A 102 -5.56 -13.56 -16.06
C VAL A 102 -5.77 -14.77 -15.14
N ILE A 103 -6.84 -14.76 -14.35
CA ILE A 103 -7.15 -15.87 -13.44
C ILE A 103 -7.44 -17.15 -14.21
N GLU A 104 -8.17 -17.07 -15.31
CA GLU A 104 -8.47 -18.24 -16.15
C GLU A 104 -7.20 -18.84 -16.75
N GLU A 105 -6.27 -18.02 -17.25
CA GLU A 105 -4.95 -18.47 -17.72
C GLU A 105 -4.16 -19.13 -16.59
N LEU A 106 -4.09 -18.51 -15.42
CA LEU A 106 -3.38 -19.05 -14.28
C LEU A 106 -4.00 -20.38 -13.81
N ARG A 107 -5.32 -20.52 -13.80
CA ARG A 107 -6.01 -21.78 -13.48
C ARG A 107 -5.67 -22.90 -14.47
N LYS A 108 -5.60 -22.59 -15.76
CA LYS A 108 -5.20 -23.58 -16.80
C LYS A 108 -3.79 -24.08 -16.56
N LEU A 109 -2.85 -23.17 -16.28
CA LEU A 109 -1.45 -23.51 -16.00
C LEU A 109 -1.29 -24.25 -14.67
N ALA A 110 -2.01 -23.84 -13.62
CA ALA A 110 -1.97 -24.48 -12.32
C ALA A 110 -2.46 -25.95 -12.33
N LYS A 111 -3.44 -26.29 -13.19
CA LYS A 111 -3.88 -27.67 -13.37
C LYS A 111 -2.77 -28.57 -13.93
N GLN A 112 -1.88 -28.04 -14.75
CA GLN A 112 -0.78 -28.76 -15.40
C GLN A 112 0.51 -28.75 -14.59
N ALA A 113 0.60 -27.90 -13.56
CA ALA A 113 1.78 -27.75 -12.73
C ALA A 113 1.78 -28.77 -11.58
N ASP A 114 2.98 -29.29 -11.28
CA ASP A 114 3.20 -30.11 -10.08
C ASP A 114 3.32 -29.23 -8.84
N THR A 115 3.96 -28.07 -8.98
CA THR A 115 4.15 -27.09 -7.90
C THR A 115 3.82 -25.69 -8.39
N ILE A 116 3.22 -24.87 -7.53
CA ILE A 116 2.85 -23.49 -7.79
C ILE A 116 3.59 -22.58 -6.79
N TYR A 117 4.54 -21.80 -7.27
CA TYR A 117 5.30 -20.86 -6.47
C TYR A 117 4.64 -19.48 -6.49
N LEU A 118 4.30 -18.97 -5.32
CA LEU A 118 3.80 -17.62 -5.10
C LEU A 118 5.00 -16.71 -4.74
N ALA A 119 5.53 -16.03 -5.75
CA ALA A 119 6.78 -15.24 -5.65
C ALA A 119 6.49 -13.73 -5.71
N THR A 120 5.60 -13.27 -4.84
CA THR A 120 5.23 -11.87 -4.62
C THR A 120 6.14 -11.22 -3.57
N ASP A 121 6.09 -9.90 -3.42
CA ASP A 121 6.97 -9.13 -2.52
C ASP A 121 6.91 -9.60 -1.06
N LEU A 122 7.95 -9.29 -0.29
CA LEU A 122 8.10 -9.71 1.11
C LEU A 122 7.16 -8.97 2.07
N ASP A 123 6.50 -7.90 1.62
CA ASP A 123 5.64 -7.10 2.47
C ASP A 123 4.23 -7.71 2.68
N ARG A 124 3.41 -7.07 3.48
CA ARG A 124 2.04 -7.51 3.78
C ARG A 124 1.14 -7.52 2.55
N GLU A 125 1.36 -6.60 1.61
CA GLU A 125 0.60 -6.53 0.36
C GLU A 125 0.93 -7.72 -0.55
N GLY A 126 2.21 -8.05 -0.69
CA GLY A 126 2.66 -9.23 -1.43
C GLY A 126 2.14 -10.53 -0.81
N GLU A 127 2.11 -10.63 0.53
CA GLU A 127 1.55 -11.80 1.22
C GLU A 127 0.04 -11.94 1.00
N ALA A 128 -0.70 -10.83 1.02
CA ALA A 128 -2.13 -10.83 0.69
C ALA A 128 -2.38 -11.20 -0.77
N ILE A 129 -1.56 -10.71 -1.72
CA ILE A 129 -1.65 -11.09 -3.13
C ILE A 129 -1.42 -12.59 -3.28
N ALA A 130 -0.40 -13.15 -2.64
CA ALA A 130 -0.13 -14.60 -2.65
C ALA A 130 -1.32 -15.41 -2.15
N TRP A 131 -1.90 -15.03 -1.02
CA TRP A 131 -3.09 -15.65 -0.47
C TRP A 131 -4.30 -15.51 -1.42
N HIS A 132 -4.56 -14.33 -1.93
CA HIS A 132 -5.64 -14.10 -2.88
C HIS A 132 -5.50 -14.92 -4.16
N LEU A 133 -4.27 -15.12 -4.64
CA LEU A 133 -3.98 -15.98 -5.80
C LEU A 133 -4.32 -17.43 -5.50
N SER A 134 -3.86 -17.97 -4.37
CA SER A 134 -4.14 -19.37 -4.00
C SER A 134 -5.64 -19.64 -3.83
N GLU A 135 -6.38 -18.65 -3.28
CA GLU A 135 -7.83 -18.76 -3.12
C GLU A 135 -8.59 -18.63 -4.46
N ALA A 136 -8.17 -17.71 -5.34
CA ALA A 136 -8.85 -17.49 -6.62
C ALA A 136 -8.55 -18.56 -7.67
N ILE A 137 -7.34 -19.09 -7.70
CA ILE A 137 -6.94 -20.18 -8.58
C ILE A 137 -7.57 -21.48 -8.10
N GLY A 138 -7.53 -21.74 -6.78
CA GLY A 138 -8.09 -22.94 -6.15
C GLY A 138 -7.24 -24.20 -6.41
N GLY A 139 -7.86 -25.36 -6.31
CA GLY A 139 -7.20 -26.66 -6.47
C GLY A 139 -6.54 -27.16 -5.19
N ASP A 140 -5.56 -28.04 -5.34
CA ASP A 140 -4.87 -28.66 -4.21
C ASP A 140 -3.93 -27.64 -3.54
N LYS A 141 -4.20 -27.34 -2.28
CA LYS A 141 -3.42 -26.39 -1.48
C LYS A 141 -1.99 -26.86 -1.21
N ALA A 142 -1.73 -28.17 -1.20
CA ALA A 142 -0.39 -28.72 -1.00
C ALA A 142 0.58 -28.38 -2.12
N LYS A 143 0.07 -28.02 -3.32
CA LYS A 143 0.91 -27.61 -4.44
C LYS A 143 1.47 -26.19 -4.31
N TYR A 144 0.90 -25.34 -3.43
CA TYR A 144 1.29 -23.95 -3.30
C TYR A 144 2.46 -23.79 -2.34
N GLN A 145 3.48 -23.10 -2.80
CA GLN A 145 4.66 -22.76 -2.01
C GLN A 145 4.93 -21.26 -2.10
N ARG A 146 5.34 -20.66 -1.01
CA ARG A 146 5.69 -19.24 -0.91
C ARG A 146 7.19 -19.08 -1.13
N VAL A 147 7.58 -18.23 -2.08
CA VAL A 147 8.98 -17.86 -2.32
C VAL A 147 9.14 -16.37 -2.12
N VAL A 148 10.15 -15.99 -1.32
CA VAL A 148 10.43 -14.61 -0.96
C VAL A 148 11.88 -14.30 -1.23
N PHE A 149 12.14 -13.17 -1.87
CA PHE A 149 13.49 -12.66 -2.13
C PHE A 149 13.52 -11.14 -1.96
N ASN A 150 14.62 -10.61 -1.44
CA ASN A 150 14.78 -9.18 -1.17
C ASN A 150 15.34 -8.43 -2.39
N GLU A 151 15.95 -9.16 -3.34
CA GLU A 151 16.52 -8.59 -4.56
C GLU A 151 16.32 -9.53 -5.76
N ILE A 152 16.31 -8.97 -6.96
CA ILE A 152 16.12 -9.73 -8.20
C ILE A 152 17.48 -10.01 -8.84
N THR A 153 18.35 -10.72 -8.11
CA THR A 153 19.61 -11.26 -8.63
C THR A 153 19.48 -12.77 -8.87
N LYS A 154 20.30 -13.32 -9.77
CA LYS A 154 20.27 -14.76 -10.06
C LYS A 154 20.51 -15.60 -8.80
N LYS A 155 21.49 -15.19 -7.97
CA LYS A 155 21.87 -15.90 -6.74
C LYS A 155 20.73 -15.89 -5.73
N ALA A 156 20.17 -14.70 -5.42
CA ALA A 156 19.09 -14.56 -4.45
C ALA A 156 17.83 -15.33 -4.87
N ILE A 157 17.49 -15.34 -6.15
CA ILE A 157 16.35 -16.09 -6.67
C ILE A 157 16.58 -17.59 -6.55
N GLN A 158 17.73 -18.10 -6.97
CA GLN A 158 18.03 -19.53 -6.86
C GLN A 158 18.04 -20.01 -5.41
N GLU A 159 18.57 -19.21 -4.47
CA GLU A 159 18.58 -19.50 -3.06
C GLU A 159 17.14 -19.51 -2.49
N ALA A 160 16.32 -18.53 -2.85
CA ALA A 160 14.92 -18.46 -2.40
C ALA A 160 14.09 -19.66 -2.89
N PHE A 161 14.31 -20.12 -4.11
CA PHE A 161 13.64 -21.31 -4.66
C PHE A 161 14.15 -22.64 -4.08
N ALA A 162 15.34 -22.65 -3.50
CA ALA A 162 15.85 -23.80 -2.76
C ALA A 162 15.21 -23.97 -1.37
N HIS A 163 14.64 -22.89 -0.79
CA HIS A 163 14.04 -22.86 0.53
C HIS A 163 12.65 -22.25 0.53
N PRO A 164 11.67 -22.83 -0.21
CA PRO A 164 10.32 -22.32 -0.25
C PRO A 164 9.62 -22.51 1.11
N GLY A 165 8.78 -21.54 1.47
CA GLY A 165 7.96 -21.57 2.68
C GLY A 165 6.47 -21.72 2.37
N GLN A 166 5.65 -21.28 3.32
CA GLN A 166 4.20 -21.21 3.22
C GLN A 166 3.73 -19.76 3.34
N VAL A 167 2.50 -19.48 2.91
CA VAL A 167 1.87 -18.17 3.09
C VAL A 167 1.69 -17.88 4.57
N ASP A 168 2.19 -16.75 5.04
CA ASP A 168 2.05 -16.30 6.42
C ASP A 168 0.65 -15.67 6.64
N ILE A 169 -0.24 -16.45 7.21
CA ILE A 169 -1.62 -16.05 7.51
C ILE A 169 -1.69 -14.85 8.47
N ASN A 170 -0.73 -14.67 9.36
CA ASN A 170 -0.71 -13.52 10.26
C ASN A 170 -0.45 -12.23 9.49
N ARG A 171 0.44 -12.25 8.50
CA ARG A 171 0.66 -11.11 7.60
C ARG A 171 -0.55 -10.84 6.71
N VAL A 172 -1.20 -11.88 6.20
CA VAL A 172 -2.46 -11.77 5.45
C VAL A 172 -3.53 -11.12 6.32
N ASN A 173 -3.74 -11.59 7.55
CA ASN A 173 -4.70 -11.03 8.48
C ASN A 173 -4.40 -9.57 8.85
N ALA A 174 -3.13 -9.21 9.00
CA ALA A 174 -2.72 -7.83 9.25
C ALA A 174 -3.06 -6.89 8.09
N GLN A 175 -2.88 -7.34 6.84
CA GLN A 175 -3.28 -6.60 5.65
C GLN A 175 -4.81 -6.51 5.55
N GLN A 176 -5.53 -7.60 5.77
CA GLN A 176 -6.99 -7.62 5.76
C GLN A 176 -7.58 -6.67 6.83
N ALA A 177 -7.07 -6.72 8.07
CA ALA A 177 -7.52 -5.83 9.14
C ALA A 177 -7.37 -4.36 8.75
N ARG A 178 -6.23 -3.98 8.16
CA ARG A 178 -6.02 -2.63 7.62
C ARG A 178 -7.04 -2.30 6.53
N ARG A 179 -7.24 -3.22 5.58
CA ARG A 179 -8.18 -3.03 4.47
C ARG A 179 -9.62 -2.87 4.97
N PHE A 180 -10.03 -3.65 5.97
CA PHE A 180 -11.35 -3.57 6.58
C PHE A 180 -11.55 -2.26 7.31
N LEU A 181 -10.57 -1.82 8.11
CA LEU A 181 -10.62 -0.53 8.80
C LEU A 181 -10.78 0.63 7.81
N ASP A 182 -9.98 0.67 6.75
CA ASP A 182 -10.07 1.72 5.75
C ASP A 182 -11.44 1.72 5.06
N ARG A 183 -12.01 0.54 4.82
CA ARG A 183 -13.35 0.38 4.22
C ARG A 183 -14.44 0.85 5.17
N VAL A 184 -14.43 0.40 6.41
CA VAL A 184 -15.44 0.75 7.42
C VAL A 184 -15.41 2.25 7.71
N VAL A 185 -14.23 2.82 7.97
CA VAL A 185 -14.07 4.26 8.20
C VAL A 185 -14.58 5.06 7.01
N GLY A 186 -14.20 4.68 5.78
CA GLY A 186 -14.65 5.36 4.57
C GLY A 186 -16.16 5.35 4.40
N PHE A 187 -16.80 4.21 4.61
CA PHE A 187 -18.26 4.06 4.42
C PHE A 187 -19.10 4.64 5.55
N MET A 188 -18.59 4.68 6.77
CA MET A 188 -19.33 5.21 7.93
C MET A 188 -19.12 6.71 8.11
N VAL A 189 -17.93 7.24 7.88
CA VAL A 189 -17.60 8.64 8.15
C VAL A 189 -17.86 9.54 6.94
N SER A 190 -17.66 9.07 5.69
CA SER A 190 -17.93 9.90 4.51
C SER A 190 -19.37 10.44 4.43
N PRO A 191 -20.42 9.65 4.76
CA PRO A 191 -21.78 10.18 4.79
C PRO A 191 -21.99 11.30 5.81
N LEU A 192 -21.31 11.25 6.95
CA LEU A 192 -21.34 12.34 7.95
C LEU A 192 -20.73 13.62 7.40
N LEU A 193 -19.63 13.51 6.66
CA LEU A 193 -19.02 14.66 5.96
C LEU A 193 -19.99 15.25 4.92
N TRP A 194 -20.74 14.40 4.20
CA TRP A 194 -21.72 14.87 3.21
C TRP A 194 -22.90 15.60 3.84
N GLU A 195 -23.29 15.17 5.03
CA GLU A 195 -24.39 15.81 5.78
C GLU A 195 -23.94 17.13 6.43
N LYS A 196 -22.75 17.16 7.05
CA LYS A 196 -22.32 18.27 7.89
C LYS A 196 -21.44 19.29 7.19
N VAL A 197 -20.76 18.93 6.11
CA VAL A 197 -19.79 19.79 5.42
C VAL A 197 -20.17 19.99 3.95
N ALA A 198 -19.91 19.01 3.07
CA ALA A 198 -20.24 19.08 1.66
C ALA A 198 -20.29 17.69 1.01
N ARG A 199 -21.13 17.53 -0.01
CA ARG A 199 -21.21 16.29 -0.79
C ARG A 199 -19.93 16.07 -1.57
N GLY A 200 -19.53 14.79 -1.76
CA GLY A 200 -18.36 14.39 -2.53
C GLY A 200 -17.05 14.32 -1.72
N LEU A 201 -17.06 14.75 -0.46
CA LEU A 201 -15.92 14.56 0.44
C LEU A 201 -15.77 13.09 0.82
N SER A 202 -14.54 12.63 1.01
CA SER A 202 -14.27 11.28 1.51
C SER A 202 -13.45 11.34 2.79
N ALA A 203 -13.82 10.50 3.75
CA ALA A 203 -13.03 10.26 4.94
C ALA A 203 -12.09 9.08 4.70
N GLY A 204 -10.86 9.20 5.17
CA GLY A 204 -9.89 8.11 5.11
C GLY A 204 -8.82 8.29 6.16
N ARG A 205 -8.47 7.20 6.81
CA ARG A 205 -7.50 7.16 7.90
C ARG A 205 -6.12 7.71 7.48
N VAL A 206 -5.66 7.35 6.29
CA VAL A 206 -4.40 7.82 5.73
C VAL A 206 -4.49 9.26 5.23
N GLN A 207 -5.61 9.63 4.58
CA GLN A 207 -5.83 10.98 4.04
C GLN A 207 -5.76 12.05 5.10
N SER A 208 -6.39 11.86 6.25
CA SER A 208 -6.43 12.83 7.35
C SER A 208 -5.03 13.11 7.89
N VAL A 209 -4.21 12.07 8.08
CA VAL A 209 -2.83 12.20 8.54
C VAL A 209 -1.97 12.89 7.48
N ALA A 210 -2.08 12.51 6.22
CA ALA A 210 -1.32 13.12 5.13
C ALA A 210 -1.60 14.62 5.01
N VAL A 211 -2.87 15.01 5.03
CA VAL A 211 -3.27 16.44 5.00
C VAL A 211 -2.72 17.19 6.22
N ARG A 212 -2.82 16.58 7.41
CA ARG A 212 -2.27 17.19 8.63
C ARG A 212 -0.78 17.46 8.52
N LEU A 213 0.01 16.47 8.08
CA LEU A 213 1.46 16.63 7.92
C LEU A 213 1.82 17.74 6.92
N VAL A 214 1.11 17.81 5.80
CA VAL A 214 1.30 18.87 4.80
C VAL A 214 0.97 20.25 5.38
N VAL A 215 -0.14 20.37 6.09
CA VAL A 215 -0.55 21.65 6.72
C VAL A 215 0.41 22.07 7.82
N GLU A 216 0.86 21.14 8.67
CA GLU A 216 1.86 21.44 9.73
C GLU A 216 3.16 21.92 9.09
N ARG A 217 3.65 21.25 8.06
CA ARG A 217 4.87 21.65 7.35
C ARG A 217 4.73 23.01 6.66
N GLU A 218 3.60 23.28 6.03
CA GLU A 218 3.33 24.60 5.41
C GLU A 218 3.31 25.72 6.45
N ARG A 219 2.77 25.46 7.65
CA ARG A 219 2.81 26.43 8.76
C ARG A 219 4.24 26.69 9.23
N GLU A 220 5.09 25.67 9.34
CA GLU A 220 6.52 25.82 9.65
C GLU A 220 7.22 26.66 8.59
N ILE A 221 6.98 26.39 7.30
CA ILE A 221 7.57 27.15 6.19
C ILE A 221 7.15 28.63 6.26
N ARG A 222 5.86 28.90 6.52
CA ARG A 222 5.37 30.29 6.64
C ARG A 222 5.87 31.01 7.87
N ALA A 223 6.15 30.29 8.94
CA ALA A 223 6.71 30.85 10.20
C ALA A 223 8.22 30.98 10.16
N PHE A 224 8.89 30.40 9.15
CA PHE A 224 10.34 30.42 9.05
C PHE A 224 10.84 31.83 8.79
N VAL A 225 11.68 32.31 9.67
CA VAL A 225 12.42 33.59 9.53
C VAL A 225 13.83 33.21 9.10
N PRO A 226 14.30 33.68 7.92
CA PRO A 226 15.67 33.42 7.50
C PRO A 226 16.68 34.02 8.48
N ASP A 227 17.66 33.21 8.86
CA ASP A 227 18.76 33.61 9.71
C ASP A 227 20.04 33.68 8.87
N GLU A 228 20.55 34.90 8.66
CA GLU A 228 21.76 35.12 7.89
C GLU A 228 22.97 34.77 8.75
N PHE A 229 23.88 33.98 8.21
CA PHE A 229 25.18 33.76 8.80
C PHE A 229 26.25 33.61 7.72
N TRP A 230 27.47 33.90 8.10
CA TRP A 230 28.63 33.85 7.23
C TRP A 230 29.62 32.80 7.73
N GLN A 231 30.25 32.10 6.82
CA GLN A 231 31.36 31.18 7.08
C GLN A 231 32.63 31.78 6.46
N ILE A 232 33.72 31.77 7.20
CA ILE A 232 35.02 32.29 6.76
C ILE A 232 35.96 31.11 6.66
N HIS A 233 36.48 30.88 5.46
CA HIS A 233 37.48 29.85 5.19
C HIS A 233 38.82 30.50 4.83
N ALA A 234 39.93 29.94 5.30
CA ALA A 234 41.29 30.33 4.97
C ALA A 234 42.02 29.18 4.33
N ASP A 235 42.52 29.40 3.12
CA ASP A 235 43.38 28.45 2.40
C ASP A 235 44.84 28.72 2.82
N LEU A 236 45.40 27.86 3.65
CA LEU A 236 46.76 27.97 4.15
C LEU A 236 47.68 26.95 3.46
N ASN A 237 48.84 27.43 2.96
CA ASN A 237 49.85 26.57 2.41
C ASN A 237 50.84 26.11 3.48
N THR A 238 51.00 24.79 3.58
CA THR A 238 52.01 24.20 4.45
C THR A 238 53.42 24.36 3.87
N LEU A 239 54.45 24.17 4.69
CA LEU A 239 55.84 24.14 4.23
C LEU A 239 56.09 23.09 3.13
N ALA A 240 55.27 22.03 3.11
CA ALA A 240 55.29 21.00 2.07
C ALA A 240 54.51 21.37 0.77
N LYS A 241 54.09 22.65 0.63
CA LYS A 241 53.28 23.18 -0.50
C LYS A 241 51.93 22.50 -0.65
N THR A 242 51.38 21.96 0.41
CA THR A 242 50.02 21.42 0.42
C THR A 242 49.07 22.46 0.95
N THR A 243 47.99 22.75 0.25
CA THR A 243 46.94 23.66 0.70
C THR A 243 46.01 22.94 1.68
N VAL A 244 45.76 23.55 2.84
CA VAL A 244 44.79 23.06 3.83
C VAL A 244 43.78 24.15 4.07
N VAL A 245 42.50 23.80 4.03
CA VAL A 245 41.39 24.71 4.26
C VAL A 245 41.03 24.68 5.75
N PHE A 246 41.00 25.85 6.37
CA PHE A 246 40.59 26.05 7.77
C PHE A 246 39.31 26.86 7.80
N GLU A 247 38.40 26.52 8.70
CA GLU A 247 37.20 27.29 9.00
C GLU A 247 37.44 28.09 10.30
N VAL A 248 36.99 29.35 10.31
CA VAL A 248 37.03 30.18 11.51
C VAL A 248 35.85 29.79 12.40
N ALA A 249 36.11 28.95 13.38
CA ALA A 249 35.08 28.41 14.26
C ALA A 249 34.90 29.18 15.56
N LYS A 250 35.97 29.87 16.04
CA LYS A 250 35.95 30.56 17.34
C LYS A 250 36.67 31.92 17.31
N GLN A 251 36.21 32.82 18.19
CA GLN A 251 36.89 34.03 18.56
C GLN A 251 37.14 34.00 20.08
N GLY A 252 38.37 33.78 20.48
CA GLY A 252 38.68 33.43 21.86
C GLY A 252 38.06 32.10 22.26
N GLU A 253 37.34 32.05 23.36
CA GLU A 253 36.66 30.83 23.83
C GLU A 253 35.25 30.64 23.25
N ASN A 254 34.69 31.67 22.62
CA ASN A 254 33.30 31.64 22.10
C ASN A 254 33.25 31.18 20.66
N ASN A 255 32.17 30.47 20.31
CA ASN A 255 31.87 30.15 18.91
C ASN A 255 31.67 31.45 18.13
N PHE A 256 32.33 31.53 16.97
CA PHE A 256 32.25 32.72 16.12
C PHE A 256 31.33 32.41 14.92
N ARG A 257 30.19 33.09 14.87
CA ARG A 257 29.24 32.98 13.78
C ARG A 257 28.81 34.40 13.37
N PRO A 258 29.47 34.99 12.38
CA PRO A 258 29.08 36.32 11.90
C PRO A 258 27.66 36.30 11.34
N VAL A 259 26.84 37.25 11.73
CA VAL A 259 25.43 37.36 11.35
C VAL A 259 25.18 38.38 10.23
N ASN A 260 26.25 39.02 9.72
CA ASN A 260 26.19 39.90 8.57
C ASN A 260 27.58 40.07 7.95
N GLU A 261 27.59 40.59 6.71
CA GLU A 261 28.82 40.84 5.94
C GLU A 261 29.84 41.70 6.69
N LYS A 262 29.40 42.74 7.39
CA LYS A 262 30.30 43.64 8.14
C LYS A 262 31.12 42.90 9.20
N GLN A 263 30.49 42.00 9.95
CA GLN A 263 31.18 41.17 10.95
C GLN A 263 32.15 40.18 10.30
N ALA A 264 31.72 39.57 9.21
CA ALA A 264 32.53 38.63 8.44
C ALA A 264 33.79 39.33 7.88
N MET A 265 33.62 40.47 7.24
CA MET A 265 34.75 41.23 6.65
C MET A 265 35.69 41.81 7.70
N ALA A 266 35.18 42.21 8.88
CA ALA A 266 36.04 42.65 10.01
C ALA A 266 36.93 41.47 10.47
N ALA A 267 36.43 40.27 10.57
CA ALA A 267 37.20 39.08 10.91
C ALA A 267 38.25 38.72 9.84
N VAL A 268 37.86 38.76 8.56
CA VAL A 268 38.81 38.56 7.43
C VAL A 268 39.96 39.56 7.50
N THR A 269 39.67 40.84 7.71
CA THR A 269 40.68 41.88 7.82
C THR A 269 41.62 41.66 9.01
N ALA A 270 41.11 41.14 10.12
CA ALA A 270 41.91 40.82 11.30
C ALA A 270 42.83 39.61 11.07
N LEU A 271 42.39 38.63 10.29
CA LEU A 271 43.16 37.42 9.97
C LEU A 271 44.22 37.62 8.88
N GLN A 272 44.12 38.68 8.08
CA GLN A 272 45.07 39.04 7.03
C GLN A 272 46.25 39.89 7.53
N LYS A 273 46.23 40.37 8.76
CA LYS A 273 47.31 41.11 9.43
C LYS A 273 48.30 40.17 10.10
#